data_a55f8a585c28154bebb7c57ae9393f85
#
_entry.id   a55f8a585c28154bebb7c57ae9393f85
#
_cell.length_a   1.000
_cell.length_b   1.000
_cell.length_c   1.000
_cell.angle_alpha   90.00
_cell.angle_beta   90.00
_cell.angle_gamma   90.00
#
_symmetry.space_group_name_H-M   'P 1'
#
loop_
_entity.id
_entity.type
_entity.pdbx_description
1 polymer ?
#
loop_
_entity_poly.entity_id
_entity_poly.type
_entity_poly.pdbx_seq_one_letter_code
_entity_poly.pdbx_strand_id
1 'polypeptide(L)'
;MADTGPHTTNSRILIVVCVLIAIWLLLPLFIIVPISFSGENSFSFPPKTWTLARYASLANPVWISALVNSLTIAVVVAILSSVLGTLAAFGIVRSHSKLMALVRAMILSPQVVPIVVFGLGLYLVFLRWNLVGTFWGFVIAHTVLAVPFVVIPVSAALQTLDRSLERASASLGAGPIATFRQITLPIIRPAVLSGAFLAFLSSFDEVVLALFIQSPSFYTLPVQLYRNMTDTIDPTVAAVATLQLSLVIAAVVIALILQSRRPDTNQI
;
A
#
# COMPACT_ATOMS: atom_id res chain seq x y z
N MET A 1 -35.17 26.98 22.54
CA MET A 1 -35.91 26.35 21.40
C MET A 1 -34.87 25.73 20.47
N ALA A 2 -34.62 24.44 20.59
CA ALA A 2 -33.65 23.75 19.76
C ALA A 2 -34.31 23.40 18.45
N ASP A 3 -33.73 23.87 17.37
CA ASP A 3 -34.13 23.62 15.98
C ASP A 3 -33.83 22.15 15.65
N THR A 4 -34.88 21.30 15.76
CA THR A 4 -34.86 19.91 15.24
C THR A 4 -35.24 19.95 13.76
N GLY A 5 -34.35 20.48 12.92
CA GLY A 5 -34.50 20.59 11.49
C GLY A 5 -34.30 19.26 10.74
N PRO A 6 -34.54 19.19 9.43
CA PRO A 6 -34.80 18.02 8.60
C PRO A 6 -33.61 17.10 8.32
N HIS A 7 -32.61 17.04 9.18
CA HIS A 7 -31.36 16.29 8.94
C HIS A 7 -31.47 14.76 9.10
N THR A 8 -32.54 14.24 9.74
CA THR A 8 -32.64 12.79 10.03
C THR A 8 -33.04 11.96 8.81
N THR A 9 -33.88 12.47 7.92
CA THR A 9 -34.33 11.74 6.72
C THR A 9 -33.21 11.66 5.68
N ASN A 10 -32.50 12.77 5.44
CA ASN A 10 -31.36 12.80 4.53
C ASN A 10 -30.21 11.91 5.04
N SER A 11 -29.99 11.83 6.35
CA SER A 11 -28.98 10.97 6.94
C SER A 11 -29.30 9.48 6.72
N ARG A 12 -30.56 9.06 6.84
CA ARG A 12 -30.99 7.66 6.59
C ARG A 12 -30.82 7.27 5.11
N ILE A 13 -31.21 8.14 4.19
CA ILE A 13 -31.03 7.92 2.75
C ILE A 13 -29.53 7.80 2.44
N LEU A 14 -28.69 8.69 3.00
CA LEU A 14 -27.25 8.65 2.82
C LEU A 14 -26.66 7.33 3.32
N ILE A 15 -27.05 6.87 4.52
CA ILE A 15 -26.62 5.58 5.07
C ILE A 15 -27.00 4.42 4.15
N VAL A 16 -28.26 4.38 3.67
CA VAL A 16 -28.74 3.33 2.75
C VAL A 16 -27.92 3.34 1.47
N VAL A 17 -27.67 4.50 0.87
CA VAL A 17 -26.85 4.63 -0.33
C VAL A 17 -25.42 4.15 -0.08
N CYS A 18 -24.80 4.56 1.02
CA CYS A 18 -23.45 4.12 1.41
C CYS A 18 -23.38 2.58 1.60
N VAL A 19 -24.39 1.99 2.25
CA VAL A 19 -24.46 0.53 2.44
C VAL A 19 -24.64 -0.20 1.12
N LEU A 20 -25.51 0.30 0.22
CA LEU A 20 -25.69 -0.30 -1.10
C LEU A 20 -24.39 -0.24 -1.94
N ILE A 21 -23.70 0.89 -1.92
CA ILE A 21 -22.39 1.03 -2.58
C ILE A 21 -21.37 0.06 -1.96
N ALA A 22 -21.31 -0.05 -0.65
CA ALA A 22 -20.42 -0.98 0.03
C ALA A 22 -20.70 -2.44 -0.34
N ILE A 23 -21.97 -2.85 -0.37
CA ILE A 23 -22.40 -4.19 -0.80
C ILE A 23 -21.98 -4.42 -2.26
N TRP A 24 -22.23 -3.46 -3.14
CA TRP A 24 -21.85 -3.54 -4.55
C TRP A 24 -20.33 -3.73 -4.74
N LEU A 25 -19.51 -2.98 -4.00
CA LEU A 25 -18.06 -3.08 -4.05
C LEU A 25 -17.52 -4.40 -3.48
N LEU A 26 -18.22 -4.97 -2.49
CA LEU A 26 -17.82 -6.25 -1.88
C LEU A 26 -18.33 -7.48 -2.65
N LEU A 27 -19.31 -7.31 -3.54
CA LEU A 27 -19.95 -8.41 -4.27
C LEU A 27 -18.95 -9.31 -5.04
N PRO A 28 -17.92 -8.78 -5.75
CA PRO A 28 -16.92 -9.62 -6.40
C PRO A 28 -16.15 -10.49 -5.41
N LEU A 29 -15.89 -9.99 -4.20
CA LEU A 29 -15.17 -10.73 -3.15
C LEU A 29 -16.00 -11.91 -2.64
N PHE A 30 -17.32 -11.75 -2.52
CA PHE A 30 -18.24 -12.83 -2.16
C PHE A 30 -18.31 -13.95 -3.20
N ILE A 31 -17.94 -13.67 -4.45
CA ILE A 31 -17.88 -14.67 -5.53
C ILE A 31 -16.53 -15.41 -5.51
N ILE A 32 -15.41 -14.71 -5.29
CA ILE A 32 -14.08 -15.30 -5.30
C ILE A 32 -13.90 -16.29 -4.15
N VAL A 33 -14.40 -15.97 -2.94
CA VAL A 33 -14.25 -16.84 -1.77
C VAL A 33 -14.87 -18.23 -1.98
N PRO A 34 -16.14 -18.39 -2.42
CA PRO A 34 -16.66 -19.72 -2.75
C PRO A 34 -15.88 -20.43 -3.86
N ILE A 35 -15.49 -19.74 -4.93
CA ILE A 35 -14.70 -20.33 -6.02
C ILE A 35 -13.35 -20.87 -5.53
N SER A 36 -12.76 -20.27 -4.50
CA SER A 36 -11.50 -20.76 -3.91
C SER A 36 -11.60 -22.18 -3.32
N PHE A 37 -12.82 -22.62 -2.99
CA PHE A 37 -13.10 -23.96 -2.50
C PHE A 37 -13.62 -24.89 -3.61
N SER A 38 -13.63 -24.48 -4.88
CA SER A 38 -14.11 -25.31 -5.99
C SER A 38 -13.17 -26.47 -6.27
N GLY A 39 -13.74 -27.67 -6.40
CA GLY A 39 -13.02 -28.87 -6.88
C GLY A 39 -12.97 -28.98 -8.40
N GLU A 40 -13.57 -28.05 -9.13
CA GLU A 40 -13.61 -28.06 -10.60
C GLU A 40 -12.39 -27.32 -11.19
N ASN A 41 -11.99 -27.69 -12.40
CA ASN A 41 -10.95 -26.99 -13.15
C ASN A 41 -11.51 -25.81 -13.97
N SER A 42 -12.51 -25.11 -13.42
CA SER A 42 -13.18 -23.97 -14.04
C SER A 42 -13.62 -22.98 -12.99
N PHE A 43 -13.81 -21.71 -13.40
CA PHE A 43 -14.37 -20.65 -12.53
C PHE A 43 -15.90 -20.68 -12.51
N SER A 44 -16.52 -21.85 -12.34
CA SER A 44 -17.97 -21.96 -12.23
C SER A 44 -18.49 -21.44 -10.88
N PHE A 45 -19.58 -20.69 -10.91
CA PHE A 45 -20.25 -20.18 -9.72
C PHE A 45 -21.77 -20.48 -9.81
N PRO A 46 -22.40 -21.07 -8.79
CA PRO A 46 -21.78 -21.63 -7.56
C PRO A 46 -20.97 -22.91 -7.85
N PRO A 47 -19.92 -23.22 -7.02
CA PRO A 47 -19.17 -24.46 -7.17
C PRO A 47 -20.07 -25.69 -7.01
N LYS A 48 -19.94 -26.67 -7.90
CA LYS A 48 -20.70 -27.95 -7.80
C LYS A 48 -20.04 -28.92 -6.82
N THR A 49 -18.72 -28.83 -6.66
CA THR A 49 -17.97 -29.64 -5.72
C THR A 49 -17.09 -28.76 -4.84
N TRP A 50 -16.97 -29.12 -3.55
CA TRP A 50 -16.22 -28.36 -2.55
C TRP A 50 -15.00 -29.12 -2.11
N THR A 51 -13.82 -28.48 -2.10
CA THR A 51 -12.55 -29.10 -1.70
C THR A 51 -11.59 -28.08 -1.11
N LEU A 52 -10.68 -28.55 -0.25
CA LEU A 52 -9.53 -27.79 0.23
C LEU A 52 -8.25 -28.07 -0.58
N ALA A 53 -8.32 -28.91 -1.61
CA ALA A 53 -7.14 -29.31 -2.41
C ALA A 53 -6.41 -28.11 -3.02
N ARG A 54 -7.15 -27.03 -3.38
CA ARG A 54 -6.55 -25.79 -3.90
C ARG A 54 -5.65 -25.10 -2.89
N TYR A 55 -6.04 -25.12 -1.62
CA TYR A 55 -5.21 -24.59 -0.53
C TYR A 55 -3.99 -25.50 -0.26
N ALA A 56 -4.14 -26.81 -0.39
CA ALA A 56 -2.99 -27.73 -0.29
C ALA A 56 -1.97 -27.49 -1.40
N SER A 57 -2.42 -27.15 -2.63
CA SER A 57 -1.51 -26.85 -3.76
C SER A 57 -0.70 -25.55 -3.54
N LEU A 58 -1.11 -24.65 -2.64
CA LEU A 58 -0.33 -23.46 -2.27
C LEU A 58 0.99 -23.79 -1.55
N ALA A 59 1.11 -25.01 -1.00
CA ALA A 59 2.37 -25.49 -0.43
C ALA A 59 3.45 -25.77 -1.51
N ASN A 60 3.11 -25.68 -2.80
CA ASN A 60 4.09 -25.81 -3.88
C ASN A 60 5.14 -24.70 -3.78
N PRO A 61 6.45 -25.01 -3.92
CA PRO A 61 7.54 -24.05 -3.87
C PRO A 61 7.36 -22.81 -4.77
N VAL A 62 6.68 -22.95 -5.91
CA VAL A 62 6.38 -21.85 -6.84
C VAL A 62 5.55 -20.74 -6.17
N TRP A 63 4.49 -21.12 -5.46
CA TRP A 63 3.63 -20.17 -4.74
C TRP A 63 4.30 -19.57 -3.51
N ILE A 64 5.02 -20.42 -2.75
CA ILE A 64 5.74 -19.99 -1.55
C ILE A 64 6.83 -18.98 -1.92
N SER A 65 7.64 -19.27 -2.94
CA SER A 65 8.70 -18.36 -3.38
C SER A 65 8.15 -17.03 -3.88
N ALA A 66 7.08 -17.04 -4.68
CA ALA A 66 6.42 -15.83 -5.15
C ALA A 66 5.87 -14.98 -4.00
N LEU A 67 5.23 -15.62 -3.00
CA LEU A 67 4.73 -14.93 -1.80
C LEU A 67 5.86 -14.33 -0.97
N VAL A 68 6.91 -15.10 -0.70
CA VAL A 68 8.09 -14.64 0.07
C VAL A 68 8.78 -13.48 -0.64
N ASN A 69 8.95 -13.55 -1.96
CA ASN A 69 9.49 -12.46 -2.76
C ASN A 69 8.63 -11.20 -2.61
N SER A 70 7.31 -11.31 -2.81
CA SER A 70 6.41 -10.16 -2.66
C SER A 70 6.45 -9.55 -1.27
N LEU A 71 6.40 -10.36 -0.20
CA LEU A 71 6.44 -9.88 1.17
C LEU A 71 7.77 -9.20 1.51
N THR A 72 8.89 -9.81 1.14
CA THR A 72 10.21 -9.24 1.43
C THR A 72 10.45 -7.94 0.66
N ILE A 73 10.08 -7.89 -0.62
CA ILE A 73 10.14 -6.66 -1.42
C ILE A 73 9.27 -5.58 -0.78
N ALA A 74 7.99 -5.89 -0.50
CA ALA A 74 7.04 -4.90 0.03
C ALA A 74 7.47 -4.34 1.40
N VAL A 75 8.02 -5.18 2.28
CA VAL A 75 8.55 -4.73 3.59
C VAL A 75 9.74 -3.78 3.40
N VAL A 76 10.71 -4.15 2.55
CA VAL A 76 11.88 -3.30 2.29
C VAL A 76 11.47 -1.99 1.61
N VAL A 77 10.56 -2.05 0.65
CA VAL A 77 9.99 -0.86 -0.01
C VAL A 77 9.27 0.04 0.99
N ALA A 78 8.46 -0.51 1.89
CA ALA A 78 7.77 0.27 2.92
C ALA A 78 8.76 0.99 3.85
N ILE A 79 9.84 0.32 4.26
CA ILE A 79 10.89 0.93 5.09
C ILE A 79 11.61 2.04 4.32
N LEU A 80 12.09 1.76 3.12
CA LEU A 80 12.83 2.74 2.30
C LEU A 80 11.94 3.94 1.95
N SER A 81 10.70 3.70 1.51
CA SER A 81 9.75 4.76 1.20
C SER A 81 9.40 5.60 2.43
N SER A 82 9.31 4.99 3.62
CA SER A 82 9.07 5.73 4.87
C SER A 82 10.21 6.66 5.20
N VAL A 83 11.45 6.20 5.08
CA VAL A 83 12.62 7.03 5.34
C VAL A 83 12.75 8.13 4.29
N LEU A 84 12.80 7.76 3.01
CA LEU A 84 12.99 8.70 1.90
C LEU A 84 11.82 9.69 1.79
N GLY A 85 10.59 9.18 1.91
CA GLY A 85 9.36 9.99 1.83
C GLY A 85 9.24 10.98 2.99
N THR A 86 9.60 10.57 4.21
CA THR A 86 9.61 11.48 5.37
C THR A 86 10.66 12.58 5.21
N LEU A 87 11.88 12.22 4.79
CA LEU A 87 12.94 13.21 4.52
C LEU A 87 12.55 14.18 3.40
N ALA A 88 11.97 13.66 2.31
CA ALA A 88 11.49 14.48 1.21
C ALA A 88 10.35 15.42 1.65
N ALA A 89 9.36 14.91 2.39
CA ALA A 89 8.26 15.71 2.94
C ALA A 89 8.79 16.85 3.84
N PHE A 90 9.77 16.54 4.67
CA PHE A 90 10.41 17.53 5.53
C PHE A 90 11.09 18.64 4.71
N GLY A 91 11.87 18.28 3.69
CA GLY A 91 12.51 19.24 2.78
C GLY A 91 11.48 20.09 2.02
N ILE A 92 10.43 19.47 1.49
CA ILE A 92 9.36 20.14 0.74
C ILE A 92 8.60 21.15 1.60
N VAL A 93 8.22 20.77 2.83
CA VAL A 93 7.40 21.63 3.70
C VAL A 93 8.21 22.75 4.36
N ARG A 94 9.51 22.52 4.57
CA ARG A 94 10.40 23.49 5.23
C ARG A 94 11.04 24.51 4.29
N SER A 95 11.07 24.21 2.99
CA SER A 95 11.67 25.09 2.00
C SER A 95 10.61 25.77 1.12
N HIS A 96 10.79 27.06 0.90
CA HIS A 96 9.97 27.86 -0.03
C HIS A 96 10.64 28.06 -1.39
N SER A 97 11.71 27.31 -1.68
CA SER A 97 12.46 27.47 -2.94
C SER A 97 11.72 26.87 -4.14
N LYS A 98 11.87 27.49 -5.32
CA LYS A 98 11.34 26.95 -6.58
C LYS A 98 11.93 25.57 -6.91
N LEU A 99 13.17 25.29 -6.49
CA LEU A 99 13.80 23.99 -6.65
C LEU A 99 13.02 22.90 -5.88
N MET A 100 12.54 23.21 -4.69
CA MET A 100 11.77 22.24 -3.89
C MET A 100 10.39 21.97 -4.47
N ALA A 101 9.79 22.95 -5.12
CA ALA A 101 8.56 22.75 -5.91
C ALA A 101 8.80 21.77 -7.08
N LEU A 102 9.93 21.89 -7.77
CA LEU A 102 10.33 20.95 -8.83
C LEU A 102 10.57 19.54 -8.25
N VAL A 103 11.31 19.43 -7.16
CA VAL A 103 11.53 18.14 -6.45
C VAL A 103 10.21 17.48 -6.08
N ARG A 104 9.26 18.25 -5.56
CA ARG A 104 7.90 17.76 -5.26
C ARG A 104 7.22 17.22 -6.52
N ALA A 105 7.27 17.98 -7.63
CA ALA A 105 6.68 17.55 -8.90
C ALA A 105 7.33 16.25 -9.41
N MET A 106 8.66 16.13 -9.32
CA MET A 106 9.38 14.92 -9.72
C MET A 106 9.01 13.71 -8.85
N ILE A 107 8.89 13.89 -7.53
CA ILE A 107 8.49 12.80 -6.62
C ILE A 107 7.06 12.31 -6.90
N LEU A 108 6.15 13.23 -7.24
CA LEU A 108 4.76 12.89 -7.51
C LEU A 108 4.52 12.43 -8.97
N SER A 109 5.47 12.66 -9.87
CA SER A 109 5.32 12.34 -11.31
C SER A 109 5.02 10.87 -11.60
N PRO A 110 5.53 9.86 -10.86
CA PRO A 110 5.19 8.45 -11.12
C PRO A 110 3.69 8.13 -10.98
N GLN A 111 2.94 8.91 -10.20
CA GLN A 111 1.49 8.72 -10.07
C GLN A 111 0.69 9.28 -11.25
N VAL A 112 1.28 10.14 -12.06
CA VAL A 112 0.62 10.79 -13.21
C VAL A 112 0.99 10.11 -14.52
N VAL A 113 2.20 9.57 -14.60
CA VAL A 113 2.70 8.85 -15.78
C VAL A 113 1.98 7.50 -15.90
N PRO A 114 1.46 7.12 -17.09
CA PRO A 114 0.92 5.78 -17.30
C PRO A 114 1.94 4.71 -16.92
N ILE A 115 1.56 3.80 -16.02
CA ILE A 115 2.47 2.82 -15.41
C ILE A 115 3.18 1.93 -16.44
N VAL A 116 2.51 1.63 -17.57
CA VAL A 116 3.11 0.85 -18.67
C VAL A 116 4.27 1.62 -19.32
N VAL A 117 4.12 2.94 -19.54
CA VAL A 117 5.17 3.80 -20.10
C VAL A 117 6.33 3.92 -19.12
N PHE A 118 6.02 4.11 -17.84
CA PHE A 118 7.01 4.14 -16.77
C PHE A 118 7.80 2.82 -16.69
N GLY A 119 7.08 1.67 -16.70
CA GLY A 119 7.66 0.33 -16.65
C GLY A 119 8.58 0.04 -17.82
N LEU A 120 8.17 0.40 -19.04
CA LEU A 120 9.01 0.23 -20.24
C LEU A 120 10.28 1.08 -20.15
N GLY A 121 10.17 2.35 -19.75
CA GLY A 121 11.33 3.22 -19.56
C GLY A 121 12.31 2.68 -18.52
N LEU A 122 11.78 2.22 -17.39
CA LEU A 122 12.58 1.63 -16.32
C LEU A 122 13.25 0.32 -16.76
N TYR A 123 12.55 -0.53 -17.49
CA TYR A 123 13.08 -1.78 -18.05
C TYR A 123 14.32 -1.54 -18.91
N LEU A 124 14.26 -0.55 -19.83
CA LEU A 124 15.38 -0.20 -20.69
C LEU A 124 16.63 0.26 -19.90
N VAL A 125 16.42 0.99 -18.82
CA VAL A 125 17.51 1.41 -17.92
C VAL A 125 18.06 0.21 -17.15
N PHE A 126 17.16 -0.63 -16.61
CA PHE A 126 17.54 -1.79 -15.79
C PHE A 126 18.26 -2.88 -16.60
N LEU A 127 17.95 -3.01 -17.90
CA LEU A 127 18.73 -3.87 -18.78
C LEU A 127 20.21 -3.49 -18.81
N ARG A 128 20.52 -2.17 -18.88
CA ARG A 128 21.90 -1.68 -18.90
C ARG A 128 22.62 -1.87 -17.58
N TRP A 129 21.86 -1.87 -16.46
CA TRP A 129 22.40 -2.00 -15.13
C TRP A 129 22.35 -3.43 -14.57
N ASN A 130 21.89 -4.39 -15.37
CA ASN A 130 21.68 -5.78 -14.95
C ASN A 130 20.79 -5.93 -13.71
N LEU A 131 19.76 -5.09 -13.59
CA LEU A 131 18.82 -5.09 -12.48
C LEU A 131 17.53 -5.87 -12.78
N VAL A 132 17.27 -6.22 -14.05
CA VAL A 132 16.10 -7.02 -14.43
C VAL A 132 16.20 -8.41 -13.79
N GLY A 133 15.10 -8.86 -13.20
CA GLY A 133 15.03 -10.16 -12.52
C GLY A 133 15.79 -10.24 -11.21
N THR A 134 16.15 -9.11 -10.60
CA THR A 134 16.87 -9.06 -9.34
C THR A 134 16.01 -8.48 -8.20
N PHE A 135 16.27 -8.91 -6.97
CA PHE A 135 15.62 -8.37 -5.77
C PHE A 135 15.74 -6.83 -5.70
N TRP A 136 16.93 -6.29 -5.90
CA TRP A 136 17.18 -4.84 -5.82
C TRP A 136 16.53 -4.08 -6.96
N GLY A 137 16.41 -4.68 -8.14
CA GLY A 137 15.64 -4.10 -9.24
C GLY A 137 14.19 -3.87 -8.86
N PHE A 138 13.53 -4.90 -8.28
CA PHE A 138 12.18 -4.75 -7.76
C PHE A 138 12.08 -3.72 -6.63
N VAL A 139 13.00 -3.76 -5.66
CA VAL A 139 12.99 -2.80 -4.54
C VAL A 139 13.11 -1.36 -5.03
N ILE A 140 14.04 -1.07 -5.94
CA ILE A 140 14.22 0.29 -6.49
C ILE A 140 12.98 0.73 -7.26
N ALA A 141 12.49 -0.12 -8.17
CA ALA A 141 11.34 0.18 -9.01
C ALA A 141 10.08 0.48 -8.18
N HIS A 142 9.76 -0.40 -7.22
CA HIS A 142 8.59 -0.25 -6.36
C HIS A 142 8.75 0.93 -5.39
N THR A 143 9.97 1.22 -4.89
CA THR A 143 10.21 2.37 -4.03
C THR A 143 9.89 3.69 -4.74
N VAL A 144 10.26 3.83 -6.02
CA VAL A 144 9.92 5.04 -6.79
C VAL A 144 8.41 5.26 -6.87
N LEU A 145 7.62 4.19 -7.06
CA LEU A 145 6.15 4.28 -7.07
C LEU A 145 5.57 4.51 -5.67
N ALA A 146 6.22 4.01 -4.62
CA ALA A 146 5.70 3.99 -3.27
C ALA A 146 6.02 5.26 -2.45
N VAL A 147 7.10 5.97 -2.75
CA VAL A 147 7.51 7.21 -2.05
C VAL A 147 6.39 8.26 -1.97
N PRO A 148 5.61 8.55 -3.03
CA PRO A 148 4.50 9.48 -2.97
C PRO A 148 3.46 9.16 -1.88
N PHE A 149 3.18 7.88 -1.63
CA PHE A 149 2.22 7.44 -0.61
C PHE A 149 2.66 7.80 0.82
N VAL A 150 3.95 8.05 1.03
CA VAL A 150 4.48 8.55 2.31
C VAL A 150 4.58 10.08 2.29
N VAL A 151 5.07 10.66 1.18
CA VAL A 151 5.27 12.12 1.08
C VAL A 151 3.97 12.89 1.30
N ILE A 152 2.86 12.42 0.73
CA ILE A 152 1.57 13.13 0.81
C ILE A 152 1.07 13.24 2.26
N PRO A 153 0.82 12.16 3.02
CA PRO A 153 0.30 12.26 4.38
C PRO A 153 1.30 12.90 5.35
N VAL A 154 2.59 12.64 5.19
CA VAL A 154 3.61 13.26 6.05
C VAL A 154 3.72 14.76 5.80
N SER A 155 3.64 15.20 4.53
CA SER A 155 3.60 16.65 4.23
C SER A 155 2.39 17.33 4.83
N ALA A 156 1.22 16.70 4.78
CA ALA A 156 0.00 17.22 5.40
C ALA A 156 0.16 17.35 6.92
N ALA A 157 0.68 16.32 7.58
CA ALA A 157 0.93 16.34 9.02
C ALA A 157 1.97 17.40 9.42
N LEU A 158 3.03 17.59 8.62
CA LEU A 158 4.03 18.63 8.88
C LEU A 158 3.49 20.05 8.67
N GLN A 159 2.51 20.25 7.79
CA GLN A 159 1.88 21.56 7.57
C GLN A 159 0.98 21.98 8.73
N THR A 160 0.36 21.03 9.42
CA THR A 160 -0.50 21.27 10.58
C THR A 160 0.28 21.33 11.89
N LEU A 161 1.57 20.95 11.89
CA LEU A 161 2.40 20.98 13.08
C LEU A 161 2.69 22.42 13.52
N ASP A 162 2.40 22.74 14.80
CA ASP A 162 2.77 24.02 15.39
C ASP A 162 4.29 24.12 15.55
N ARG A 163 4.89 25.02 14.77
CA ARG A 163 6.35 25.30 14.82
C ARG A 163 6.82 25.91 16.13
N SER A 164 5.93 26.39 16.99
CA SER A 164 6.30 26.91 18.31
C SER A 164 6.93 25.84 19.18
N LEU A 165 6.48 24.58 19.06
CA LEU A 165 7.02 23.44 19.79
C LEU A 165 8.50 23.18 19.44
N GLU A 166 8.85 23.26 18.14
CA GLU A 166 10.23 23.09 17.69
C GLU A 166 11.13 24.26 18.14
N ARG A 167 10.58 25.49 18.11
CA ARG A 167 11.29 26.69 18.60
C ARG A 167 11.51 26.64 20.10
N ALA A 168 10.53 26.22 20.88
CA ALA A 168 10.64 26.04 22.32
C ALA A 168 11.72 24.99 22.67
N SER A 169 11.75 23.87 21.95
CA SER A 169 12.80 22.84 22.09
C SER A 169 14.18 23.40 21.82
N ALA A 170 14.35 24.19 20.75
CA ALA A 170 15.61 24.83 20.41
C ALA A 170 16.05 25.84 21.49
N SER A 171 15.08 26.61 22.06
CA SER A 171 15.36 27.57 23.15
C SER A 171 15.84 26.87 24.43
N LEU A 172 15.44 25.62 24.65
CA LEU A 172 15.91 24.77 25.74
C LEU A 172 17.26 24.08 25.43
N GLY A 173 17.92 24.41 24.30
CA GLY A 173 19.22 23.90 23.91
C GLY A 173 19.19 22.57 23.16
N ALA A 174 18.03 22.06 22.77
CA ALA A 174 17.93 20.85 21.98
C ALA A 174 18.41 21.09 20.54
N GLY A 175 19.31 20.22 20.06
CA GLY A 175 19.76 20.24 18.67
C GLY A 175 18.69 19.74 17.69
N PRO A 176 18.86 19.97 16.35
CA PRO A 176 17.86 19.64 15.34
C PRO A 176 17.42 18.17 15.35
N ILE A 177 18.36 17.24 15.54
CA ILE A 177 18.10 15.80 15.58
C ILE A 177 17.30 15.42 16.83
N ALA A 178 17.62 16.03 17.99
CA ALA A 178 16.88 15.81 19.24
C ALA A 178 15.44 16.32 19.10
N THR A 179 15.26 17.53 18.59
CA THR A 179 13.93 18.12 18.31
C THR A 179 13.12 17.25 17.36
N PHE A 180 13.73 16.77 16.26
CA PHE A 180 13.05 15.86 15.33
C PHE A 180 12.60 14.58 16.03
N ARG A 181 13.49 13.89 16.76
CA ARG A 181 13.17 12.60 17.37
C ARG A 181 12.19 12.70 18.54
N GLN A 182 12.25 13.77 19.32
CA GLN A 182 11.49 13.89 20.58
C GLN A 182 10.17 14.66 20.41
N ILE A 183 10.06 15.52 19.38
CA ILE A 183 8.87 16.36 19.16
C ILE A 183 8.24 16.08 17.81
N THR A 184 8.96 16.31 16.71
CA THR A 184 8.36 16.25 15.37
C THR A 184 7.95 14.83 15.01
N LEU A 185 8.85 13.84 15.12
CA LEU A 185 8.59 12.45 14.72
C LEU A 185 7.44 11.79 15.52
N PRO A 186 7.32 11.96 16.85
CA PRO A 186 6.18 11.43 17.58
C PRO A 186 4.83 11.98 17.11
N ILE A 187 4.78 13.27 16.77
CA ILE A 187 3.55 13.94 16.30
C ILE A 187 3.16 13.45 14.88
N ILE A 188 4.13 13.35 13.96
CA ILE A 188 3.86 12.90 12.59
C ILE A 188 3.86 11.38 12.44
N ARG A 189 4.20 10.61 13.49
CA ARG A 189 4.28 9.15 13.47
C ARG A 189 3.03 8.47 12.89
N PRO A 190 1.78 8.89 13.20
CA PRO A 190 0.60 8.30 12.58
C PRO A 190 0.58 8.45 11.06
N ALA A 191 1.01 9.61 10.54
CA ALA A 191 1.09 9.86 9.11
C ALA A 191 2.21 9.02 8.44
N VAL A 192 3.36 8.86 9.11
CA VAL A 192 4.45 7.99 8.63
C VAL A 192 3.99 6.53 8.58
N LEU A 193 3.33 6.03 9.62
CA LEU A 193 2.84 4.66 9.68
C LEU A 193 1.75 4.38 8.64
N SER A 194 0.81 5.30 8.43
CA SER A 194 -0.19 5.15 7.37
C SER A 194 0.43 5.20 5.98
N GLY A 195 1.39 6.10 5.76
CA GLY A 195 2.16 6.15 4.51
C GLY A 195 2.97 4.87 4.27
N ALA A 196 3.63 4.34 5.30
CA ALA A 196 4.36 3.06 5.24
C ALA A 196 3.44 1.89 4.87
N PHE A 197 2.25 1.84 5.46
CA PHE A 197 1.26 0.82 5.17
C PHE A 197 0.76 0.90 3.72
N LEU A 198 0.47 2.11 3.23
CA LEU A 198 0.10 2.31 1.82
C LEU A 198 1.23 1.95 0.87
N ALA A 199 2.48 2.29 1.20
CA ALA A 199 3.65 1.91 0.43
C ALA A 199 3.84 0.39 0.37
N PHE A 200 3.61 -0.31 1.49
CA PHE A 200 3.61 -1.78 1.55
C PHE A 200 2.54 -2.36 0.63
N LEU A 201 1.28 -1.91 0.75
CA LEU A 201 0.17 -2.41 -0.06
C LEU A 201 0.42 -2.15 -1.55
N SER A 202 0.85 -0.94 -1.90
CA SER A 202 1.16 -0.58 -3.29
C SER A 202 2.24 -1.47 -3.90
N SER A 203 3.28 -1.79 -3.13
CA SER A 203 4.35 -2.68 -3.60
C SER A 203 3.92 -4.15 -3.65
N PHE A 204 3.09 -4.59 -2.69
CA PHE A 204 2.65 -5.99 -2.59
C PHE A 204 1.70 -6.38 -3.73
N ASP A 205 0.87 -5.45 -4.19
CA ASP A 205 -0.15 -5.66 -5.24
C ASP A 205 0.33 -5.24 -6.65
N GLU A 206 1.57 -4.73 -6.77
CA GLU A 206 2.08 -4.22 -8.04
C GLU A 206 2.37 -5.35 -9.03
N VAL A 207 1.60 -5.40 -10.11
CA VAL A 207 1.74 -6.41 -11.16
C VAL A 207 2.34 -5.84 -12.45
N VAL A 208 1.93 -4.62 -12.84
CA VAL A 208 2.26 -4.08 -14.17
C VAL A 208 3.75 -3.82 -14.32
N LEU A 209 4.32 -3.09 -13.36
CA LEU A 209 5.76 -2.82 -13.34
C LEU A 209 6.56 -4.12 -13.17
N ALA A 210 6.07 -5.02 -12.31
CA ALA A 210 6.68 -6.31 -12.04
C ALA A 210 6.76 -7.20 -13.29
N LEU A 211 5.77 -7.14 -14.19
CA LEU A 211 5.78 -7.87 -15.47
C LEU A 211 6.94 -7.43 -16.38
N PHE A 212 7.35 -6.16 -16.36
CA PHE A 212 8.48 -5.68 -17.15
C PHE A 212 9.83 -6.12 -16.61
N ILE A 213 9.98 -6.22 -15.28
CA ILE A 213 11.27 -6.42 -14.62
C ILE A 213 11.48 -7.82 -14.05
N GLN A 214 10.52 -8.73 -14.23
CA GLN A 214 10.62 -10.13 -13.81
C GLN A 214 11.63 -10.95 -14.60
N SER A 215 12.01 -12.09 -14.06
CA SER A 215 12.73 -13.17 -14.77
C SER A 215 12.07 -14.53 -14.49
N PRO A 216 12.44 -15.60 -15.23
CA PRO A 216 11.94 -16.95 -14.93
C PRO A 216 12.27 -17.43 -13.51
N SER A 217 13.37 -16.96 -12.94
CA SER A 217 13.84 -17.34 -11.60
C SER A 217 13.43 -16.40 -10.47
N PHE A 218 12.99 -15.18 -10.78
CA PHE A 218 12.61 -14.18 -9.78
C PHE A 218 11.39 -13.37 -10.22
N TYR A 219 10.28 -13.58 -9.55
CA TYR A 219 8.99 -12.96 -9.79
C TYR A 219 8.19 -12.83 -8.48
N THR A 220 7.15 -12.01 -8.52
CA THR A 220 6.28 -11.71 -7.38
C THR A 220 4.96 -12.49 -7.44
N LEU A 221 4.20 -12.51 -6.36
CA LEU A 221 2.90 -13.17 -6.28
C LEU A 221 1.89 -12.65 -7.32
N PRO A 222 1.73 -11.31 -7.52
CA PRO A 222 0.84 -10.81 -8.57
C PRO A 222 1.24 -11.27 -9.98
N VAL A 223 2.54 -11.36 -10.26
CA VAL A 223 3.03 -11.89 -11.54
C VAL A 223 2.68 -13.36 -11.71
N GLN A 224 2.84 -14.17 -10.65
CA GLN A 224 2.48 -15.59 -10.68
C GLN A 224 0.97 -15.80 -10.86
N LEU A 225 0.15 -14.96 -10.20
CA LEU A 225 -1.31 -14.95 -10.41
C LEU A 225 -1.65 -14.62 -11.86
N TYR A 226 -1.04 -13.58 -12.41
CA TYR A 226 -1.25 -13.19 -13.81
C TYR A 226 -0.90 -14.33 -14.79
N ARG A 227 0.26 -14.96 -14.63
CA ARG A 227 0.68 -16.10 -15.45
C ARG A 227 -0.33 -17.26 -15.39
N ASN A 228 -0.78 -17.62 -14.19
CA ASN A 228 -1.74 -18.72 -14.05
C ASN A 228 -3.14 -18.38 -14.61
N MET A 229 -3.52 -17.11 -14.64
CA MET A 229 -4.78 -16.70 -15.28
C MET A 229 -4.69 -16.71 -16.81
N THR A 230 -3.53 -16.39 -17.38
CA THR A 230 -3.35 -16.30 -18.83
C THR A 230 -2.96 -17.63 -19.46
N ASP A 231 -2.12 -18.43 -18.78
CA ASP A 231 -1.51 -19.61 -19.38
C ASP A 231 -2.30 -20.91 -19.11
N THR A 232 -2.92 -21.04 -17.93
CA THR A 232 -3.51 -22.33 -17.49
C THR A 232 -4.97 -22.27 -17.04
N ILE A 233 -5.54 -21.11 -16.81
CA ILE A 233 -6.90 -20.90 -16.24
C ILE A 233 -7.10 -21.79 -14.99
N ASP A 234 -6.14 -21.76 -14.06
CA ASP A 234 -6.17 -22.59 -12.85
C ASP A 234 -6.97 -21.90 -11.73
N PRO A 235 -8.08 -22.50 -11.24
CA PRO A 235 -8.85 -21.97 -10.10
C PRO A 235 -8.06 -21.81 -8.79
N THR A 236 -6.85 -22.36 -8.67
CA THR A 236 -5.92 -22.09 -7.56
C THR A 236 -5.67 -20.59 -7.36
N VAL A 237 -5.78 -19.80 -8.45
CA VAL A 237 -5.73 -18.32 -8.38
C VAL A 237 -6.77 -17.76 -7.41
N ALA A 238 -7.99 -18.34 -7.37
CA ALA A 238 -9.03 -17.88 -6.44
C ALA A 238 -8.66 -18.18 -4.96
N ALA A 239 -7.97 -19.30 -4.69
CA ALA A 239 -7.48 -19.61 -3.35
C ALA A 239 -6.36 -18.65 -2.92
N VAL A 240 -5.42 -18.31 -3.83
CA VAL A 240 -4.38 -17.31 -3.58
C VAL A 240 -4.98 -15.93 -3.35
N ALA A 241 -5.92 -15.50 -4.21
CA ALA A 241 -6.60 -14.22 -4.07
C ALA A 241 -7.38 -14.11 -2.75
N THR A 242 -8.05 -15.19 -2.33
CA THR A 242 -8.75 -15.26 -1.03
C THR A 242 -7.78 -15.17 0.13
N LEU A 243 -6.62 -15.82 0.07
CA LEU A 243 -5.59 -15.76 1.08
C LEU A 243 -4.96 -14.34 1.16
N GLN A 244 -4.67 -13.75 0.01
CA GLN A 244 -4.16 -12.36 -0.09
C GLN A 244 -5.17 -11.36 0.49
N LEU A 245 -6.45 -11.48 0.14
CA LEU A 245 -7.53 -10.68 0.70
C LEU A 245 -7.61 -10.82 2.23
N SER A 246 -7.56 -12.06 2.73
CA SER A 246 -7.59 -12.34 4.17
C SER A 246 -6.41 -11.71 4.90
N LEU A 247 -5.22 -11.73 4.31
CA LEU A 247 -4.01 -11.09 4.84
C LEU A 247 -4.17 -9.57 4.90
N VAL A 248 -4.68 -8.95 3.85
CA VAL A 248 -4.92 -7.50 3.81
C VAL A 248 -5.98 -7.10 4.85
N ILE A 249 -7.10 -7.83 4.93
CA ILE A 249 -8.14 -7.58 5.94
C ILE A 249 -7.56 -7.70 7.34
N ALA A 250 -6.80 -8.76 7.63
CA ALA A 250 -6.16 -8.94 8.92
C ALA A 250 -5.21 -7.78 9.26
N ALA A 251 -4.40 -7.33 8.30
CA ALA A 251 -3.50 -6.19 8.48
C ALA A 251 -4.27 -4.89 8.78
N VAL A 252 -5.37 -4.62 8.07
CA VAL A 252 -6.25 -3.46 8.32
C VAL A 252 -6.87 -3.55 9.71
N VAL A 253 -7.44 -4.70 10.09
CA VAL A 253 -8.07 -4.90 11.39
C VAL A 253 -7.06 -4.71 12.51
N ILE A 254 -5.86 -5.29 12.39
CA ILE A 254 -4.77 -5.10 13.36
C ILE A 254 -4.39 -3.61 13.46
N ALA A 255 -4.25 -2.91 12.34
CA ALA A 255 -3.95 -1.48 12.33
C ALA A 255 -5.03 -0.66 13.06
N LEU A 256 -6.32 -0.95 12.82
CA LEU A 256 -7.44 -0.29 13.50
C LEU A 256 -7.45 -0.57 15.00
N ILE A 257 -7.23 -1.81 15.43
CA ILE A 257 -7.16 -2.19 16.86
C ILE A 257 -6.00 -1.48 17.55
N LEU A 258 -4.84 -1.37 16.90
CA LEU A 258 -3.69 -0.68 17.45
C LEU A 258 -3.92 0.85 17.54
N GLN A 259 -4.70 1.42 16.65
CA GLN A 259 -5.10 2.83 16.71
C GLN A 259 -6.12 3.09 17.83
N SER A 260 -7.12 2.22 18.00
CA SER A 260 -8.16 2.36 19.02
C SER A 260 -7.65 2.21 20.46
N ARG A 261 -6.52 1.54 20.66
CA ARG A 261 -5.88 1.39 21.98
C ARG A 261 -5.04 2.59 22.43
N ARG A 262 -4.94 3.66 21.61
CA ARG A 262 -4.27 4.89 22.03
C ARG A 262 -5.21 5.69 22.91
N PRO A 263 -4.82 6.04 24.16
CA PRO A 263 -5.61 6.93 24.97
C PRO A 263 -5.73 8.29 24.25
N ASP A 264 -6.96 8.80 24.23
CA ASP A 264 -7.25 10.16 23.73
C ASP A 264 -6.41 11.18 24.53
N THR A 265 -5.34 11.64 23.92
CA THR A 265 -4.47 12.71 24.48
C THR A 265 -5.12 14.09 24.35
N ASN A 266 -6.41 14.17 24.02
CA ASN A 266 -7.16 15.41 23.86
C ASN A 266 -7.93 15.85 25.12
N GLN A 267 -7.53 15.37 26.31
CA GLN A 267 -8.06 15.88 27.58
C GLN A 267 -6.95 16.53 28.41
N ILE A 268 -6.30 17.57 27.89
CA ILE A 268 -5.63 18.58 28.71
C ILE A 268 -5.82 19.93 28.01
#